data_65b56719835f08a12c0ad0821800d8c4
#
_entry.id   65b56719835f08a12c0ad0821800d8c4
#
_cell.length_a   1.000
_cell.length_b   1.000
_cell.length_c   1.000
_cell.angle_alpha   90.00
_cell.angle_beta   90.00
_cell.angle_gamma   90.00
#
_symmetry.space_group_name_H-M   'P 1'
#
loop_
_entity.id
_entity.type
_entity.pdbx_description
1 polymer ?
#
loop_
_entity_poly.entity_id
_entity_poly.type
_entity_poly.pdbx_seq_one_letter_code
_entity_poly.pdbx_strand_id
1 'polypeptide(L)'
;MTRFERELSGALGAFWKNSAEKELAGIRADLENGKITIDENGVARNCIGRVLMSDMLEKLTYVTDKVSVEATMAAREDEVTRSLAEYRRNARPASAEALHEMRAAFGEGQTVVNILTGERYSL
;
A
#
# COMPACT_ATOMS: atom_id res chain seq x y z
N MET A 1 -25.90 27.91 9.08
CA MET A 1 -26.38 26.53 8.88
C MET A 1 -27.88 26.45 9.16
N THR A 2 -28.66 25.94 8.23
CA THR A 2 -30.10 25.75 8.39
C THR A 2 -30.39 24.55 9.30
N ARG A 3 -31.64 24.47 9.81
CA ARG A 3 -32.08 23.31 10.58
C ARG A 3 -31.96 22.02 9.79
N PHE A 4 -32.31 22.03 8.51
CA PHE A 4 -32.20 20.91 7.60
C PHE A 4 -30.76 20.44 7.45
N GLU A 5 -29.84 21.38 7.24
CA GLU A 5 -28.41 21.07 7.13
C GLU A 5 -27.85 20.44 8.40
N ARG A 6 -28.26 20.91 9.57
CA ARG A 6 -27.87 20.35 10.86
C ARG A 6 -28.39 18.92 11.05
N GLU A 7 -29.66 18.68 10.71
CA GLU A 7 -30.27 17.37 10.80
C GLU A 7 -29.61 16.39 9.84
N LEU A 8 -29.32 16.83 8.61
CA LEU A 8 -28.60 16.01 7.62
C LEU A 8 -27.17 15.70 8.07
N SER A 9 -26.44 16.68 8.56
CA SER A 9 -25.08 16.49 9.11
C SER A 9 -25.08 15.53 10.27
N GLY A 10 -26.05 15.60 11.17
CA GLY A 10 -26.19 14.67 12.30
C GLY A 10 -26.44 13.24 11.85
N ALA A 11 -27.34 13.05 10.87
CA ALA A 11 -27.63 11.74 10.30
C ALA A 11 -26.41 11.13 9.59
N LEU A 12 -25.71 11.92 8.79
CA LEU A 12 -24.48 11.51 8.11
C LEU A 12 -23.36 11.21 9.13
N GLY A 13 -23.23 12.03 10.16
CA GLY A 13 -22.26 11.80 11.24
C GLY A 13 -22.49 10.49 11.96
N ALA A 14 -23.74 10.15 12.29
CA ALA A 14 -24.10 8.88 12.90
C ALA A 14 -23.79 7.70 11.97
N PHE A 15 -24.09 7.81 10.69
CA PHE A 15 -23.78 6.79 9.68
C PHE A 15 -22.25 6.54 9.60
N TRP A 16 -21.48 7.59 9.48
CA TRP A 16 -20.00 7.48 9.42
C TRP A 16 -19.40 6.89 10.69
N LYS A 17 -19.93 7.28 11.84
CA LYS A 17 -19.50 6.73 13.13
C LYS A 17 -19.74 5.21 13.22
N ASN A 18 -20.95 4.77 12.84
CA ASN A 18 -21.29 3.34 12.85
C ASN A 18 -20.42 2.54 11.86
N SER A 19 -20.16 3.10 10.68
CA SER A 19 -19.28 2.48 9.70
C SER A 19 -17.84 2.34 10.21
N ALA A 20 -17.33 3.40 10.84
CA ALA A 20 -15.99 3.39 11.44
C ALA A 20 -15.89 2.37 12.59
N GLU A 21 -16.89 2.29 13.45
CA GLU A 21 -16.92 1.31 14.54
C GLU A 21 -16.90 -0.13 14.05
N LYS A 22 -17.62 -0.44 12.99
CA LYS A 22 -17.59 -1.76 12.35
C LYS A 22 -16.22 -2.10 11.79
N GLU A 23 -15.59 -1.14 11.13
CA GLU A 23 -14.26 -1.30 10.56
C GLU A 23 -13.22 -1.55 11.65
N LEU A 24 -13.26 -0.78 12.73
CA LEU A 24 -12.36 -0.94 13.88
C LEU A 24 -12.60 -2.28 14.61
N ALA A 25 -13.84 -2.73 14.71
CA ALA A 25 -14.15 -4.04 15.27
C ALA A 25 -13.57 -5.17 14.42
N GLY A 26 -13.61 -5.04 13.09
CA GLY A 26 -12.99 -5.99 12.18
C GLY A 26 -11.47 -6.05 12.34
N ILE A 27 -10.82 -4.92 12.50
CA ILE A 27 -9.36 -4.83 12.73
C ILE A 27 -9.00 -5.46 14.09
N ARG A 28 -9.79 -5.22 15.12
CA ARG A 28 -9.60 -5.82 16.43
C ARG A 28 -9.72 -7.34 16.38
N ALA A 29 -10.69 -7.85 15.65
CA ALA A 29 -10.85 -9.28 15.42
C ALA A 29 -9.65 -9.87 14.65
N ASP A 30 -9.12 -9.17 13.66
CA ASP A 30 -7.94 -9.59 12.91
C ASP A 30 -6.69 -9.68 13.80
N LEU A 31 -6.53 -8.75 14.75
CA LEU A 31 -5.47 -8.82 15.76
C LEU A 31 -5.63 -10.05 16.67
N GLU A 32 -6.83 -10.31 17.17
CA GLU A 32 -7.13 -11.44 18.02
C GLU A 32 -6.91 -12.78 17.32
N ASN A 33 -7.23 -12.85 16.02
CA ASN A 33 -7.11 -14.06 15.20
C ASN A 33 -5.73 -14.25 14.57
N GLY A 34 -4.79 -13.34 14.79
CA GLY A 34 -3.44 -13.41 14.24
C GLY A 34 -3.32 -13.06 12.76
N LYS A 35 -4.36 -12.50 12.16
CA LYS A 35 -4.31 -11.98 10.79
C LYS A 35 -3.52 -10.70 10.66
N ILE A 36 -3.43 -9.94 11.75
CA ILE A 36 -2.54 -8.80 11.91
C ILE A 36 -1.66 -9.09 13.10
N THR A 37 -0.36 -8.94 12.95
CA THR A 37 0.62 -9.15 14.03
C THR A 37 1.43 -7.87 14.25
N ILE A 38 1.76 -7.61 15.50
CA ILE A 38 2.61 -6.48 15.90
C ILE A 38 3.79 -7.06 16.65
N ASP A 39 5.00 -6.81 16.17
CA ASP A 39 6.22 -7.30 16.82
C ASP A 39 6.61 -6.43 18.02
N GLU A 40 7.68 -6.82 18.69
CA GLU A 40 8.19 -6.11 19.87
C GLU A 40 8.67 -4.67 19.58
N ASN A 41 8.99 -4.37 18.32
CA ASN A 41 9.38 -3.05 17.86
C ASN A 41 8.18 -2.17 17.45
N GLY A 42 6.98 -2.73 17.46
CA GLY A 42 5.75 -2.06 17.09
C GLY A 42 5.46 -2.09 15.59
N VAL A 43 6.15 -2.92 14.81
CA VAL A 43 5.92 -3.07 13.37
C VAL A 43 4.73 -4.00 13.14
N ALA A 44 3.71 -3.49 12.44
CA ALA A 44 2.50 -4.23 12.11
C ALA A 44 2.62 -4.91 10.74
N ARG A 45 2.28 -6.20 10.69
CA ARG A 45 2.30 -7.03 9.47
C ARG A 45 0.97 -7.74 9.28
N ASN A 46 0.66 -8.05 8.03
CA ASN A 46 -0.52 -8.86 7.68
C ASN A 46 -0.22 -10.36 7.82
N CYS A 47 -1.22 -11.20 7.51
CA CYS A 47 -1.11 -12.66 7.64
C CYS A 47 -0.05 -13.31 6.73
N ILE A 48 0.38 -12.65 5.68
CA ILE A 48 1.46 -13.13 4.80
C ILE A 48 2.83 -12.53 5.16
N GLY A 49 2.91 -11.80 6.26
CA GLY A 49 4.16 -11.24 6.77
C GLY A 49 4.59 -9.91 6.15
N ARG A 50 3.75 -9.29 5.31
CA ARG A 50 4.05 -7.99 4.72
C ARG A 50 3.65 -6.86 5.64
N VAL A 51 4.45 -5.79 5.64
CA VAL A 51 4.19 -4.59 6.44
C VAL A 51 2.90 -3.91 5.97
N LEU A 52 2.07 -3.48 6.93
CA LEU A 52 0.78 -2.85 6.64
C LEU A 52 0.93 -1.51 5.92
N MET A 53 -0.04 -1.21 5.06
CA MET A 53 -0.14 0.07 4.36
C MET A 53 -0.66 1.17 5.29
N SER A 54 -0.42 2.43 4.91
CA SER A 54 -0.72 3.61 5.74
C SER A 54 -2.17 3.71 6.18
N ASP A 55 -3.15 3.38 5.34
CA ASP A 55 -4.58 3.45 5.68
C ASP A 55 -4.93 2.48 6.82
N MET A 56 -4.50 1.24 6.71
CA MET A 56 -4.72 0.22 7.72
C MET A 56 -3.94 0.55 9.00
N LEU A 57 -2.72 1.07 8.86
CA LEU A 57 -1.87 1.45 9.97
C LEU A 57 -2.52 2.57 10.79
N GLU A 58 -3.08 3.58 10.16
CA GLU A 58 -3.81 4.66 10.85
C GLU A 58 -4.98 4.12 11.65
N LYS A 59 -5.79 3.27 11.05
CA LYS A 59 -6.93 2.63 11.73
C LYS A 59 -6.49 1.76 12.91
N LEU A 60 -5.37 1.06 12.78
CA LEU A 60 -4.82 0.22 13.81
C LEU A 60 -4.43 1.02 15.07
N THR A 61 -4.00 2.27 14.93
CA THR A 61 -3.66 3.15 16.05
C THR A 61 -4.85 3.45 16.96
N TYR A 62 -6.08 3.37 16.44
CA TYR A 62 -7.31 3.53 17.23
C TYR A 62 -7.69 2.26 18.01
N VAL A 63 -7.13 1.12 17.66
CA VAL A 63 -7.46 -0.19 18.23
C VAL A 63 -6.46 -0.61 19.29
N THR A 64 -5.19 -0.26 19.13
CA THR A 64 -4.11 -0.69 20.02
C THR A 64 -3.01 0.36 20.13
N ASP A 65 -2.38 0.42 21.30
CA ASP A 65 -1.21 1.28 21.56
C ASP A 65 0.12 0.58 21.21
N LYS A 66 0.08 -0.70 20.87
CA LYS A 66 1.29 -1.51 20.65
C LYS A 66 1.95 -1.23 19.31
N VAL A 67 1.22 -0.66 18.35
CA VAL A 67 1.74 -0.34 17.03
C VAL A 67 2.54 0.96 17.07
N SER A 68 3.70 0.95 16.43
CA SER A 68 4.50 2.15 16.15
C SER A 68 4.35 2.51 14.68
N VAL A 69 3.71 3.64 14.39
CA VAL A 69 3.55 4.15 13.02
C VAL A 69 4.91 4.38 12.38
N GLU A 70 5.81 5.04 13.13
CA GLU A 70 7.15 5.37 12.66
C GLU A 70 7.98 4.13 12.33
N ALA A 71 8.00 3.14 13.24
CA ALA A 71 8.71 1.89 13.00
C ALA A 71 8.13 1.09 11.84
N THR A 72 6.81 1.07 11.72
CA THR A 72 6.11 0.38 10.62
C THR A 72 6.41 1.03 9.28
N MET A 73 6.39 2.35 9.19
CA MET A 73 6.71 3.08 7.97
C MET A 73 8.17 2.87 7.55
N ALA A 74 9.11 2.89 8.51
CA ALA A 74 10.51 2.61 8.24
C ALA A 74 10.72 1.19 7.72
N ALA A 75 10.07 0.19 8.33
CA ALA A 75 10.12 -1.20 7.89
C ALA A 75 9.54 -1.38 6.49
N ARG A 76 8.49 -0.63 6.15
CA ARG A 76 7.89 -0.64 4.83
C ARG A 76 8.84 -0.08 3.77
N GLU A 77 9.52 1.03 4.05
CA GLU A 77 10.52 1.60 3.15
C GLU A 77 11.65 0.60 2.87
N ASP A 78 12.15 -0.09 3.89
CA ASP A 78 13.16 -1.12 3.76
C ASP A 78 12.67 -2.30 2.91
N GLU A 79 11.43 -2.72 3.10
CA GLU A 79 10.81 -3.80 2.32
C GLU A 79 10.69 -3.41 0.85
N VAL A 80 10.22 -2.21 0.54
CA VAL A 80 10.11 -1.69 -0.82
C VAL A 80 11.48 -1.56 -1.46
N THR A 81 12.47 -1.03 -0.74
CA THR A 81 13.84 -0.87 -1.23
C THR A 81 14.45 -2.22 -1.57
N ARG A 82 14.28 -3.24 -0.72
CA ARG A 82 14.77 -4.59 -0.97
C ARG A 82 14.08 -5.24 -2.18
N SER A 83 12.77 -5.07 -2.30
CA SER A 83 12.01 -5.58 -3.43
C SER A 83 12.45 -4.97 -4.76
N LEU A 84 12.70 -3.66 -4.78
CA LEU A 84 13.20 -2.96 -5.97
C LEU A 84 14.62 -3.42 -6.32
N ALA A 85 15.51 -3.56 -5.33
CA ALA A 85 16.87 -4.02 -5.54
C ALA A 85 16.90 -5.46 -6.10
N GLU A 86 16.04 -6.33 -5.58
CA GLU A 86 15.88 -7.70 -6.07
C GLU A 86 15.33 -7.72 -7.49
N TYR A 87 14.32 -6.91 -7.78
CA TYR A 87 13.79 -6.75 -9.13
C TYR A 87 14.88 -6.29 -10.11
N ARG A 88 15.68 -5.29 -9.75
CA ARG A 88 16.79 -4.80 -10.58
C ARG A 88 17.85 -5.87 -10.83
N ARG A 89 18.21 -6.67 -9.82
CA ARG A 89 19.15 -7.78 -9.99
C ARG A 89 18.65 -8.86 -10.93
N ASN A 90 17.36 -9.11 -10.94
CA ASN A 90 16.72 -10.13 -11.76
C ASN A 90 16.20 -9.59 -13.10
N ALA A 91 16.21 -8.25 -13.29
CA ALA A 91 15.79 -7.63 -14.54
C ALA A 91 16.74 -8.05 -15.68
N ARG A 92 16.16 -8.47 -16.79
CA ARG A 92 16.89 -8.85 -17.99
C ARG A 92 16.69 -7.79 -19.06
N PRO A 93 17.67 -7.60 -19.97
CA PRO A 93 17.48 -6.74 -21.13
C PRO A 93 16.22 -7.14 -21.91
N ALA A 94 15.55 -6.17 -22.50
CA ALA A 94 14.40 -6.46 -23.34
C ALA A 94 14.79 -7.36 -24.52
N SER A 95 14.03 -8.43 -24.75
CA SER A 95 14.25 -9.33 -25.86
C SER A 95 13.91 -8.64 -27.19
N ALA A 96 14.44 -9.18 -28.30
CA ALA A 96 14.09 -8.70 -29.65
C ALA A 96 12.58 -8.78 -29.91
N GLU A 97 11.93 -9.83 -29.39
CA GLU A 97 10.47 -10.01 -29.49
C GLU A 97 9.71 -8.93 -28.73
N ALA A 98 10.13 -8.62 -27.49
CA ALA A 98 9.53 -7.55 -26.70
C ALA A 98 9.69 -6.18 -27.38
N LEU A 99 10.86 -5.89 -27.94
CA LEU A 99 11.11 -4.67 -28.70
C LEU A 99 10.24 -4.59 -29.96
N HIS A 100 10.01 -5.71 -30.64
CA HIS A 100 9.12 -5.80 -31.79
C HIS A 100 7.68 -5.46 -31.42
N GLU A 101 7.19 -6.01 -30.33
CA GLU A 101 5.85 -5.71 -29.81
C GLU A 101 5.71 -4.23 -29.41
N MET A 102 6.72 -3.65 -28.80
CA MET A 102 6.73 -2.23 -28.46
C MET A 102 6.70 -1.34 -29.70
N ARG A 103 7.44 -1.70 -30.77
CA ARG A 103 7.39 -0.97 -32.05
C ARG A 103 6.00 -1.01 -32.68
N ALA A 104 5.34 -2.16 -32.59
CA ALA A 104 3.97 -2.31 -33.11
C ALA A 104 2.98 -1.45 -32.32
N ALA A 105 3.17 -1.31 -30.99
CA ALA A 105 2.29 -0.54 -30.13
C ALA A 105 2.55 0.97 -30.19
N PHE A 106 3.81 1.41 -30.22
CA PHE A 106 4.22 2.82 -30.06
C PHE A 106 4.79 3.46 -31.33
N GLY A 107 5.11 2.67 -32.36
CA GLY A 107 5.71 3.15 -33.59
C GLY A 107 7.24 3.16 -33.54
N GLU A 108 7.84 3.24 -34.73
CA GLU A 108 9.30 3.35 -34.91
C GLU A 108 9.80 4.74 -34.50
N GLY A 109 11.09 4.82 -34.18
CA GLY A 109 11.74 6.09 -33.82
C GLY A 109 11.47 6.57 -32.43
N GLN A 110 10.71 5.83 -31.60
CA GLN A 110 10.48 6.12 -30.20
C GLN A 110 11.63 5.59 -29.34
N THR A 111 11.90 6.27 -28.24
CA THR A 111 12.82 5.78 -27.20
C THR A 111 12.00 5.40 -25.98
N VAL A 112 12.16 4.17 -25.53
CA VAL A 112 11.53 3.71 -24.28
C VAL A 112 12.59 3.52 -23.22
N VAL A 113 12.22 3.83 -21.98
CA VAL A 113 13.12 3.75 -20.83
C VAL A 113 12.53 2.80 -19.81
N ASN A 114 13.34 1.84 -19.35
CA ASN A 114 12.98 1.06 -18.18
C ASN A 114 13.23 1.91 -16.92
N ILE A 115 12.17 2.38 -16.28
CA ILE A 115 12.25 3.26 -15.11
C ILE A 115 12.95 2.63 -13.91
N LEU A 116 13.02 1.30 -13.85
CA LEU A 116 13.65 0.58 -12.75
C LEU A 116 15.16 0.40 -12.95
N THR A 117 15.60 0.18 -14.18
CA THR A 117 17.01 -0.06 -14.52
C THR A 117 17.70 1.15 -15.15
N GLY A 118 16.93 2.09 -15.69
CA GLY A 118 17.44 3.22 -16.45
C GLY A 118 17.88 2.89 -17.87
N GLU A 119 17.72 1.64 -18.31
CA GLU A 119 18.08 1.23 -19.68
C GLU A 119 17.16 1.89 -20.71
N ARG A 120 17.76 2.30 -21.81
CA ARG A 120 17.07 2.94 -22.93
C ARG A 120 17.12 2.05 -24.16
N TYR A 121 15.99 1.94 -24.83
CA TYR A 121 15.85 1.18 -26.07
C TYR A 121 15.29 2.08 -27.16
N SER A 122 15.94 2.06 -28.31
CA SER A 122 15.45 2.75 -29.53
C SER A 122 14.57 1.79 -30.32
N LEU A 123 13.35 2.20 -30.58
CA LEU A 123 12.37 1.41 -31.34
C LEU A 123 12.47 1.61 -32.84
#